data_ab065d28e9c3cdbc156e4e61e10f6f14
#
_entry.id   ab065d28e9c3cdbc156e4e61e10f6f14
#
_cell.length_a   1.000
_cell.length_b   1.000
_cell.length_c   1.000
_cell.angle_alpha   90.00
_cell.angle_beta   90.00
_cell.angle_gamma   90.00
#
_symmetry.space_group_name_H-M   'P 1'
#
loop_
_entity.id
_entity.type
_entity.pdbx_description
1 polymer ?
#
loop_
_entity_poly.entity_id
_entity_poly.type
_entity_poly.pdbx_seq_one_letter_code
_entity_poly.pdbx_strand_id
1 'polypeptide(L)'
;LQAEEKIISIPLVNLENLKPSYEEIEEEVKIDQNKKYPLKKKDIKKSKNTTPSVNIMGLDKITAKTTRINIKLGEKKKFGFLEIKAIKCGKINSINEPGEAAYIQIKDLSDNQEDKVFVFNGWTFSSSPSLKPVDHPVYDLWLVSCDNV
;
A
#
# COMPACT_ATOMS: atom_id res chain seq x y z
N LEU A 1 -63.12 0.36 -1.64
CA LEU A 1 -62.25 -0.68 -2.18
C LEU A 1 -60.81 -0.34 -1.76
N GLN A 2 -60.37 -0.94 -0.64
CA GLN A 2 -58.97 -0.86 -0.21
C GLN A 2 -58.24 -2.07 -0.82
N ALA A 3 -57.24 -1.80 -1.69
CA ALA A 3 -56.34 -2.82 -2.17
C ALA A 3 -55.18 -2.91 -1.15
N GLU A 4 -55.15 -3.99 -0.38
CA GLU A 4 -53.99 -4.36 0.42
C GLU A 4 -52.95 -4.99 -0.50
N GLU A 5 -51.90 -4.21 -0.87
CA GLU A 5 -50.75 -4.75 -1.52
C GLU A 5 -49.92 -5.55 -0.50
N LYS A 6 -49.97 -6.87 -0.62
CA LYS A 6 -49.16 -7.78 0.17
C LYS A 6 -47.76 -7.82 -0.38
N ILE A 7 -46.83 -7.07 0.23
CA ILE A 7 -45.43 -7.10 -0.13
C ILE A 7 -44.87 -8.45 0.33
N ILE A 8 -44.58 -9.34 -0.63
CA ILE A 8 -43.89 -10.61 -0.37
C ILE A 8 -42.41 -10.32 -0.45
N SER A 9 -41.72 -10.23 0.69
CA SER A 9 -40.27 -10.17 0.74
C SER A 9 -39.72 -11.59 0.64
N ILE A 10 -39.08 -11.89 -0.48
CA ILE A 10 -38.36 -13.14 -0.66
C ILE A 10 -36.87 -12.86 -0.30
N PRO A 11 -36.28 -13.55 0.68
CA PRO A 11 -34.88 -13.37 0.97
C PRO A 11 -34.03 -13.81 -0.24
N LEU A 12 -33.19 -12.92 -0.74
CA LEU A 12 -32.33 -13.14 -1.91
C LEU A 12 -31.24 -14.19 -1.66
N VAL A 13 -30.97 -14.53 -0.41
CA VAL A 13 -29.92 -15.49 -0.01
C VAL A 13 -30.47 -16.42 1.04
N ASN A 14 -30.39 -17.74 0.80
CA ASN A 14 -30.73 -18.74 1.79
C ASN A 14 -29.57 -18.90 2.78
N LEU A 15 -29.71 -18.35 3.97
CA LEU A 15 -28.69 -18.34 5.01
C LEU A 15 -28.36 -19.74 5.57
N GLU A 16 -29.24 -20.72 5.39
CA GLU A 16 -29.05 -22.09 5.88
C GLU A 16 -28.02 -22.87 5.04
N ASN A 17 -27.72 -22.42 3.81
CA ASN A 17 -26.78 -23.07 2.90
C ASN A 17 -25.45 -22.30 2.75
N LEU A 18 -25.21 -21.27 3.54
CA LEU A 18 -23.92 -20.59 3.57
C LEU A 18 -22.93 -21.44 4.36
N LYS A 19 -22.05 -22.13 3.65
CA LYS A 19 -20.88 -22.72 4.26
C LYS A 19 -19.98 -21.59 4.78
N PRO A 20 -19.43 -21.71 6.01
CA PRO A 20 -18.46 -20.74 6.49
C PRO A 20 -17.27 -20.71 5.53
N SER A 21 -16.83 -19.52 5.13
CA SER A 21 -15.73 -19.32 4.18
C SER A 21 -14.34 -19.63 4.77
N TYR A 22 -14.29 -20.07 6.01
CA TYR A 22 -13.13 -20.64 6.68
C TYR A 22 -13.40 -22.12 6.95
N GLU A 23 -13.22 -22.96 5.96
CA GLU A 23 -12.91 -24.37 6.22
C GLU A 23 -11.43 -24.40 6.62
N GLU A 24 -11.17 -24.58 7.89
CA GLU A 24 -9.90 -25.13 8.35
C GLU A 24 -9.79 -26.50 7.68
N ILE A 25 -9.03 -26.56 6.60
CA ILE A 25 -8.63 -27.82 6.00
C ILE A 25 -7.61 -28.41 6.98
N GLU A 26 -8.09 -29.15 7.97
CA GLU A 26 -7.28 -30.14 8.65
C GLU A 26 -7.00 -31.27 7.66
N GLU A 27 -6.19 -31.02 6.65
CA GLU A 27 -5.48 -32.08 5.97
C GLU A 27 -4.44 -32.60 6.93
N GLU A 28 -4.74 -33.74 7.54
CA GLU A 28 -3.71 -34.61 8.13
C GLU A 28 -2.69 -34.93 7.05
N VAL A 29 -1.65 -34.09 6.94
CA VAL A 29 -0.48 -34.38 6.12
C VAL A 29 0.24 -35.51 6.82
N LYS A 30 -0.03 -36.75 6.41
CA LYS A 30 0.83 -37.90 6.70
C LYS A 30 2.20 -37.59 6.10
N ILE A 31 3.09 -37.11 6.95
CA ILE A 31 4.49 -36.87 6.61
C ILE A 31 5.15 -38.19 6.35
N ASP A 32 5.27 -38.55 5.08
CA ASP A 32 6.08 -39.67 4.62
C ASP A 32 7.55 -39.31 4.78
N GLN A 33 8.20 -39.79 5.82
CA GLN A 33 9.55 -39.41 6.28
C GLN A 33 10.68 -39.85 5.33
N ASN A 34 10.39 -40.37 4.13
CA ASN A 34 11.41 -40.95 3.23
C ASN A 34 11.60 -40.27 1.88
N LYS A 35 11.02 -39.12 1.61
CA LYS A 35 11.34 -38.35 0.41
C LYS A 35 12.28 -37.17 0.73
N LYS A 36 13.57 -37.42 0.60
CA LYS A 36 14.58 -36.34 0.49
C LYS A 36 14.30 -35.58 -0.81
N TYR A 37 13.59 -34.45 -0.71
CA TYR A 37 13.55 -33.47 -1.79
C TYR A 37 14.90 -32.76 -1.83
N PRO A 38 15.61 -32.74 -2.98
CA PRO A 38 16.81 -31.94 -3.08
C PRO A 38 16.40 -30.45 -3.00
N LEU A 39 16.78 -29.82 -1.90
CA LEU A 39 16.72 -28.37 -1.78
C LEU A 39 17.57 -27.81 -2.91
N LYS A 40 16.94 -27.33 -3.99
CA LYS A 40 17.60 -26.49 -4.98
C LYS A 40 18.13 -25.29 -4.21
N LYS A 41 19.45 -25.27 -3.97
CA LYS A 41 20.14 -24.05 -3.54
C LYS A 41 19.82 -23.00 -4.61
N LYS A 42 18.89 -22.09 -4.29
CA LYS A 42 18.77 -20.86 -5.03
C LYS A 42 20.11 -20.16 -4.85
N ASP A 43 20.88 -20.05 -5.93
CA ASP A 43 22.03 -19.18 -5.98
C ASP A 43 21.57 -17.79 -5.56
N ILE A 44 21.87 -17.45 -4.32
CA ILE A 44 21.71 -16.09 -3.81
C ILE A 44 22.79 -15.31 -4.54
N LYS A 45 22.42 -14.78 -5.72
CA LYS A 45 23.21 -13.72 -6.34
C LYS A 45 23.37 -12.67 -5.25
N LYS A 46 24.62 -12.49 -4.78
CA LYS A 46 24.98 -11.38 -3.89
C LYS A 46 24.51 -10.10 -4.57
N SER A 47 23.31 -9.67 -4.27
CA SER A 47 22.81 -8.35 -4.57
C SER A 47 23.78 -7.37 -3.94
N LYS A 48 24.35 -6.48 -4.73
CA LYS A 48 25.02 -5.28 -4.22
C LYS A 48 24.09 -4.72 -3.15
N ASN A 49 24.63 -4.39 -1.97
CA ASN A 49 23.91 -3.85 -0.80
C ASN A 49 23.33 -2.46 -1.12
N THR A 50 22.41 -2.41 -2.06
CA THR A 50 21.64 -1.22 -2.39
C THR A 50 20.35 -1.29 -1.59
N THR A 51 20.25 -0.42 -0.59
CA THR A 51 19.03 -0.29 0.23
C THR A 51 17.87 0.11 -0.65
N PRO A 52 16.70 -0.56 -0.51
CA PRO A 52 15.50 -0.15 -1.24
C PRO A 52 15.13 1.28 -0.92
N SER A 53 14.71 2.04 -1.92
CA SER A 53 14.33 3.44 -1.77
C SER A 53 13.10 3.79 -2.61
N VAL A 54 12.44 4.85 -2.19
CA VAL A 54 11.24 5.41 -2.81
C VAL A 54 11.60 6.75 -3.43
N ASN A 55 11.23 6.97 -4.68
CA ASN A 55 11.31 8.26 -5.34
C ASN A 55 9.94 8.92 -5.34
N ILE A 56 9.86 10.06 -4.69
CA ILE A 56 8.65 10.88 -4.60
C ILE A 56 8.92 12.20 -5.32
N MET A 57 7.93 12.72 -6.04
CA MET A 57 7.94 14.09 -6.52
C MET A 57 7.12 14.95 -5.58
N GLY A 58 7.70 16.04 -5.13
CA GLY A 58 7.02 17.06 -4.33
C GLY A 58 6.83 18.33 -5.13
N LEU A 59 5.64 18.91 -5.07
CA LEU A 59 5.30 20.23 -5.61
C LEU A 59 4.99 21.18 -4.47
N ASP A 60 5.70 22.29 -4.44
CA ASP A 60 5.33 23.45 -3.63
C ASP A 60 4.35 24.30 -4.46
N LYS A 61 3.10 24.36 -4.03
CA LYS A 61 2.02 25.08 -4.74
C LYS A 61 2.17 26.60 -4.69
N ILE A 62 2.90 27.12 -3.70
CA ILE A 62 3.11 28.57 -3.54
C ILE A 62 4.14 29.05 -4.56
N THR A 63 5.24 28.32 -4.71
CA THR A 63 6.34 28.68 -5.60
C THR A 63 6.27 28.00 -6.97
N ALA A 64 5.33 27.05 -7.14
CA ALA A 64 5.21 26.17 -8.31
C ALA A 64 6.49 25.37 -8.60
N LYS A 65 7.32 25.12 -7.59
CA LYS A 65 8.58 24.39 -7.73
C LYS A 65 8.39 22.92 -7.42
N THR A 66 8.87 22.07 -8.34
CA THR A 66 8.92 20.63 -8.14
C THR A 66 10.30 20.18 -7.67
N THR A 67 10.33 19.18 -6.78
CA THR A 67 11.56 18.61 -6.25
C THR A 67 11.44 17.10 -6.19
N ARG A 68 12.45 16.37 -6.69
CA ARG A 68 12.53 14.91 -6.54
C ARG A 68 13.16 14.57 -5.20
N ILE A 69 12.51 13.69 -4.46
CA ILE A 69 12.89 13.28 -3.12
C ILE A 69 13.11 11.77 -3.16
N ASN A 70 14.36 11.32 -2.93
CA ASN A 70 14.67 9.90 -2.76
C ASN A 70 14.75 9.59 -1.26
N ILE A 71 13.99 8.59 -0.78
CA ILE A 71 13.90 8.20 0.63
C ILE A 71 14.17 6.71 0.74
N LYS A 72 15.19 6.32 1.50
CA LYS A 72 15.42 4.91 1.83
C LYS A 72 14.33 4.38 2.74
N LEU A 73 13.97 3.10 2.59
CA LEU A 73 12.95 2.49 3.44
C LEU A 73 13.36 2.57 4.91
N GLY A 74 12.44 3.04 5.74
CA GLY A 74 12.63 3.28 7.17
C GLY A 74 13.19 4.65 7.52
N GLU A 75 13.80 5.38 6.57
CA GLU A 75 14.31 6.74 6.80
C GLU A 75 13.19 7.77 6.72
N LYS A 76 13.45 8.93 7.30
CA LYS A 76 12.61 10.11 7.24
C LYS A 76 13.31 11.21 6.46
N LYS A 77 12.59 11.92 5.62
CA LYS A 77 13.07 13.13 4.94
C LYS A 77 12.07 14.27 5.07
N LYS A 78 12.60 15.47 5.10
CA LYS A 78 11.80 16.70 5.14
C LYS A 78 11.64 17.28 3.74
N PHE A 79 10.44 17.75 3.45
CA PHE A 79 10.11 18.56 2.27
C PHE A 79 9.25 19.73 2.72
N GLY A 80 9.82 20.92 2.76
CA GLY A 80 9.18 22.07 3.40
C GLY A 80 8.86 21.78 4.87
N PHE A 81 7.60 21.90 5.24
CA PHE A 81 7.11 21.60 6.59
C PHE A 81 6.67 20.14 6.76
N LEU A 82 6.77 19.32 5.69
CA LEU A 82 6.38 17.93 5.77
C LEU A 82 7.57 17.02 6.15
N GLU A 83 7.33 16.08 7.05
CA GLU A 83 8.21 14.96 7.33
C GLU A 83 7.63 13.71 6.67
N ILE A 84 8.37 13.12 5.74
CA ILE A 84 7.95 11.95 4.96
C ILE A 84 8.77 10.75 5.41
N LYS A 85 8.11 9.65 5.74
CA LYS A 85 8.73 8.35 6.03
C LYS A 85 8.22 7.30 5.04
N ALA A 86 9.15 6.63 4.37
CA ALA A 86 8.84 5.49 3.51
C ALA A 86 8.92 4.19 4.32
N ILE A 87 7.84 3.40 4.35
CA ILE A 87 7.75 2.15 5.12
C ILE A 87 7.98 0.95 4.23
N LYS A 88 7.28 0.90 3.10
CA LYS A 88 7.35 -0.21 2.13
C LYS A 88 7.27 0.33 0.72
N CYS A 89 7.88 -0.39 -0.22
CA CYS A 89 7.74 -0.13 -1.64
C CYS A 89 7.83 -1.44 -2.41
N GLY A 90 7.10 -1.56 -3.51
CA GLY A 90 7.09 -2.76 -4.32
C GLY A 90 6.43 -2.54 -5.67
N LYS A 91 6.66 -3.49 -6.57
CA LYS A 91 6.07 -3.51 -7.91
C LYS A 91 4.70 -4.15 -7.89
N ILE A 92 3.78 -3.58 -8.64
CA ILE A 92 2.46 -4.14 -8.89
C ILE A 92 2.50 -4.82 -10.26
N ASN A 93 2.33 -6.15 -10.26
CA ASN A 93 2.26 -6.95 -11.48
C ASN A 93 0.80 -7.13 -11.90
N SER A 94 0.13 -6.05 -12.25
CA SER A 94 -1.22 -6.11 -12.82
C SER A 94 -1.13 -6.09 -14.34
N ILE A 95 -1.97 -6.90 -15.00
CA ILE A 95 -2.05 -6.96 -16.46
C ILE A 95 -2.57 -5.63 -17.03
N ASN A 96 -3.47 -4.97 -16.31
CA ASN A 96 -4.14 -3.76 -16.79
C ASN A 96 -3.39 -2.48 -16.41
N GLU A 97 -2.77 -2.43 -15.24
CA GLU A 97 -2.08 -1.25 -14.72
C GLU A 97 -0.79 -1.67 -14.01
N PRO A 98 0.28 -1.94 -14.75
CA PRO A 98 1.58 -2.15 -14.12
C PRO A 98 2.07 -0.84 -13.50
N GLY A 99 2.66 -0.95 -12.32
CA GLY A 99 3.15 0.23 -11.61
C GLY A 99 3.86 -0.15 -10.34
N GLU A 100 4.05 0.83 -9.49
CA GLU A 100 4.69 0.64 -8.20
C GLU A 100 3.80 1.23 -7.11
N ALA A 101 3.84 0.61 -5.93
CA ALA A 101 3.13 1.07 -4.76
C ALA A 101 4.09 1.29 -3.61
N ALA A 102 3.88 2.36 -2.86
CA ALA A 102 4.61 2.65 -1.64
C ALA A 102 3.65 2.92 -0.48
N TYR A 103 3.99 2.41 0.69
CA TYR A 103 3.34 2.79 1.93
C TYR A 103 4.16 3.90 2.58
N ILE A 104 3.57 5.07 2.69
CA ILE A 104 4.22 6.27 3.22
C ILE A 104 3.43 6.89 4.37
N GLN A 105 4.14 7.53 5.26
CA GLN A 105 3.60 8.31 6.36
C GLN A 105 4.11 9.73 6.23
N ILE A 106 3.22 10.70 6.31
CA ILE A 106 3.55 12.12 6.20
C ILE A 106 2.98 12.85 7.40
N LYS A 107 3.83 13.61 8.08
CA LYS A 107 3.45 14.51 9.18
C LYS A 107 3.70 15.95 8.78
N ASP A 108 2.81 16.84 9.18
CA ASP A 108 3.03 18.27 9.10
C ASP A 108 3.77 18.74 10.36
N LEU A 109 4.86 19.47 10.18
CA LEU A 109 5.69 20.02 11.23
C LEU A 109 5.49 21.53 11.43
N SER A 110 4.57 22.15 10.67
CA SER A 110 4.33 23.60 10.71
C SER A 110 3.76 24.06 12.04
N ASP A 111 3.01 23.18 12.72
CA ASP A 111 2.39 23.47 14.00
C ASP A 111 3.21 22.88 15.15
N ASN A 112 3.49 23.68 16.18
CA ASN A 112 4.26 23.28 17.38
C ASN A 112 3.47 22.40 18.36
N GLN A 113 2.32 21.88 17.94
CA GLN A 113 1.53 20.99 18.79
C GLN A 113 2.29 19.68 19.05
N GLU A 114 2.31 19.25 20.30
CA GLU A 114 2.98 18.00 20.71
C GLU A 114 2.37 16.77 20.04
N ASP A 115 1.10 16.81 19.68
CA ASP A 115 0.37 15.77 18.97
C ASP A 115 0.44 15.97 17.44
N LYS A 116 1.59 15.60 16.85
CA LYS A 116 1.78 15.64 15.40
C LYS A 116 0.95 14.56 14.71
N VAL A 117 -0.20 14.95 14.18
CA VAL A 117 -1.09 14.07 13.44
C VAL A 117 -0.51 13.77 12.05
N PHE A 118 -0.72 12.56 11.56
CA PHE A 118 -0.40 12.25 10.18
C PHE A 118 -1.38 12.96 9.24
N VAL A 119 -0.87 13.76 8.32
CA VAL A 119 -1.66 14.31 7.20
C VAL A 119 -1.90 13.26 6.14
N PHE A 120 -1.03 12.25 6.06
CA PHE A 120 -1.20 11.08 5.21
C PHE A 120 -0.57 9.84 5.86
N ASN A 121 -1.27 8.72 5.82
CA ASN A 121 -0.76 7.44 6.28
C ASN A 121 -1.42 6.33 5.47
N GLY A 122 -0.72 5.80 4.46
CA GLY A 122 -1.31 4.83 3.58
C GLY A 122 -0.51 4.51 2.33
N TRP A 123 -1.14 3.77 1.43
CA TRP A 123 -0.59 3.40 0.15
C TRP A 123 -0.79 4.51 -0.88
N THR A 124 0.24 4.76 -1.67
CA THR A 124 0.22 5.60 -2.88
C THR A 124 0.73 4.79 -4.06
N PHE A 125 0.29 5.14 -5.28
CA PHE A 125 0.51 4.37 -6.49
C PHE A 125 1.10 5.26 -7.58
N SER A 126 2.12 4.77 -8.30
CA SER A 126 2.74 5.52 -9.39
C SER A 126 1.87 5.59 -10.65
N SER A 127 1.09 4.53 -10.92
CA SER A 127 0.17 4.47 -12.06
C SER A 127 -1.11 5.28 -11.86
N SER A 128 -1.52 5.48 -10.61
CA SER A 128 -2.77 6.15 -10.27
C SER A 128 -2.61 7.06 -9.06
N PRO A 129 -1.85 8.16 -9.18
CA PRO A 129 -1.54 9.04 -8.04
C PRO A 129 -2.79 9.72 -7.46
N SER A 130 -3.86 9.81 -8.23
CA SER A 130 -5.13 10.41 -7.80
C SER A 130 -6.00 9.50 -6.93
N LEU A 131 -5.72 8.20 -6.85
CA LEU A 131 -6.51 7.27 -6.04
C LEU A 131 -6.49 7.61 -4.55
N LYS A 132 -5.35 8.02 -4.04
CA LYS A 132 -5.16 8.53 -2.68
C LYS A 132 -4.14 9.66 -2.71
N PRO A 133 -4.56 10.86 -3.11
CA PRO A 133 -3.68 12.02 -3.13
C PRO A 133 -3.29 12.41 -1.70
N VAL A 134 -2.11 12.97 -1.56
CA VAL A 134 -1.73 13.67 -0.33
C VAL A 134 -2.41 15.03 -0.36
N ASP A 135 -3.47 15.18 0.43
CA ASP A 135 -4.22 16.43 0.51
C ASP A 135 -3.57 17.36 1.54
N HIS A 136 -2.75 18.27 1.05
CA HIS A 136 -2.12 19.31 1.87
C HIS A 136 -2.29 20.69 1.20
N PRO A 137 -2.62 21.77 1.92
CA PRO A 137 -2.91 23.06 1.32
C PRO A 137 -1.74 23.67 0.54
N VAL A 138 -0.51 23.37 0.93
CA VAL A 138 0.71 23.96 0.35
C VAL A 138 1.47 23.01 -0.56
N TYR A 139 1.42 21.72 -0.30
CA TYR A 139 2.25 20.71 -0.96
C TYR A 139 1.44 19.62 -1.61
N ASP A 140 1.84 19.19 -2.81
CA ASP A 140 1.41 17.94 -3.42
C ASP A 140 2.57 16.97 -3.49
N LEU A 141 2.29 15.68 -3.21
CA LEU A 141 3.27 14.61 -3.26
C LEU A 141 2.71 13.43 -4.03
N TRP A 142 3.53 12.85 -4.92
CA TRP A 142 3.15 11.62 -5.61
C TRP A 142 4.34 10.69 -5.82
N LEU A 143 4.06 9.40 -5.84
CA LEU A 143 5.04 8.35 -6.07
C LEU A 143 5.49 8.37 -7.53
N VAL A 144 6.79 8.32 -7.76
CA VAL A 144 7.40 8.18 -9.10
C VAL A 144 7.85 6.75 -9.32
N SER A 145 8.69 6.23 -8.44
CA SER A 145 9.26 4.89 -8.56
C SER A 145 9.79 4.34 -7.24
N CYS A 146 10.03 3.02 -7.26
CA CYS A 146 10.76 2.31 -6.22
C CYS A 146 12.08 1.79 -6.79
N ASP A 147 13.20 2.04 -6.12
CA ASP A 147 14.50 1.53 -6.52
C ASP A 147 14.89 0.33 -5.65
N ASN A 148 15.57 -0.65 -6.27
CA ASN A 148 16.14 -1.83 -5.59
C ASN A 148 15.10 -2.70 -4.85
N VAL A 149 13.89 -2.82 -5.41
CA VAL A 149 12.78 -3.63 -4.89
C VAL A 149 12.50 -4.86 -5.77
#